data_653d5ff5ba17b92102e98e76dd90328b
#
_entry.id   653d5ff5ba17b92102e98e76dd90328b
#
_cell.length_a   1.000
_cell.length_b   1.000
_cell.length_c   1.000
_cell.angle_alpha   90.00
_cell.angle_beta   90.00
_cell.angle_gamma   90.00
#
_symmetry.space_group_name_H-M   'P 1'
#
loop_
_entity.id
_entity.type
_entity.pdbx_description
1 polymer ?
#
loop_
_entity_poly.entity_id
_entity_poly.type
_entity_poly.pdbx_seq_one_letter_code
_entity_poly.pdbx_strand_id
1 'polypeptide(L)'
;EMLRIENLSRTAYFKDVSFSVRAGEILGLTGLVGAGRTETVEAVCGITQPDSGKVYLEGKEVHIKQPSDAMEKGIILLPEDRQKEGLIMSWGLGRNVTLPTISKYAKSGINDEKTERDLAKKLLEEVDTKAVDIFQPASSLSGGNQQKVVVAKALSQEMKVVIMDEPTKGVDVGAKAEIYAIM
;
A
#
# COMPACT_ATOMS: atom_id res chain seq x y z
N GLU A 1 15.58 -13.13 5.63
CA GLU A 1 14.93 -12.81 4.34
C GLU A 1 13.43 -12.71 4.57
N MET A 2 12.84 -11.58 4.26
CA MET A 2 11.40 -11.36 4.40
C MET A 2 10.67 -11.61 3.08
N LEU A 3 11.13 -10.98 2.00
CA LEU A 3 10.61 -11.18 0.64
C LEU A 3 11.75 -11.55 -0.29
N ARG A 4 11.51 -12.50 -1.21
CA ARG A 4 12.43 -12.83 -2.30
C ARG A 4 11.65 -13.07 -3.59
N ILE A 5 12.12 -12.48 -4.65
CA ILE A 5 11.63 -12.63 -6.01
C ILE A 5 12.70 -13.35 -6.81
N GLU A 6 12.32 -14.37 -7.57
CA GLU A 6 13.25 -15.15 -8.41
C GLU A 6 12.75 -15.23 -9.85
N ASN A 7 13.58 -14.71 -10.77
CA ASN A 7 13.42 -14.81 -12.22
C ASN A 7 12.01 -14.41 -12.71
N LEU A 8 11.40 -13.42 -12.02
CA LEU A 8 10.05 -12.96 -12.35
C LEU A 8 10.08 -12.29 -13.71
N SER A 9 9.16 -12.70 -14.60
CA SER A 9 9.09 -12.16 -15.96
C SER A 9 7.63 -11.98 -16.36
N ARG A 10 7.38 -10.92 -17.13
CA ARG A 10 6.11 -10.67 -17.80
C ARG A 10 6.39 -10.09 -19.19
N THR A 11 5.92 -10.80 -20.19
CA THR A 11 6.15 -10.45 -21.62
C THR A 11 5.78 -8.99 -21.89
N ALA A 12 6.64 -8.28 -22.61
CA ALA A 12 6.57 -6.87 -22.98
C ALA A 12 6.74 -5.86 -21.82
N TYR A 13 6.88 -6.29 -20.56
CA TYR A 13 7.00 -5.37 -19.42
C TYR A 13 8.34 -5.49 -18.70
N PHE A 14 8.71 -6.69 -18.23
CA PHE A 14 9.99 -6.92 -17.53
C PHE A 14 10.45 -8.37 -17.70
N LYS A 15 11.76 -8.62 -17.50
CA LYS A 15 12.37 -9.93 -17.73
C LYS A 15 13.41 -10.25 -16.66
N ASP A 16 13.35 -11.48 -16.12
CA ASP A 16 14.34 -12.08 -15.21
C ASP A 16 14.66 -11.23 -13.97
N VAL A 17 13.62 -10.59 -13.40
CA VAL A 17 13.78 -9.75 -12.22
C VAL A 17 13.96 -10.62 -10.98
N SER A 18 15.05 -10.40 -10.25
CA SER A 18 15.36 -11.12 -9.02
C SER A 18 15.93 -10.16 -7.99
N PHE A 19 15.40 -10.18 -6.77
CA PHE A 19 15.91 -9.44 -5.63
C PHE A 19 15.36 -10.04 -4.33
N SER A 20 15.96 -9.64 -3.21
CA SER A 20 15.46 -10.00 -1.88
C SER A 20 15.49 -8.82 -0.93
N VAL A 21 14.60 -8.86 0.07
CA VAL A 21 14.48 -7.83 1.12
C VAL A 21 14.49 -8.55 2.47
N ARG A 22 15.27 -8.02 3.43
CA ARG A 22 15.33 -8.53 4.80
C ARG A 22 14.36 -7.79 5.70
N ALA A 23 14.07 -8.33 6.86
CA ALA A 23 13.32 -7.61 7.88
C ALA A 23 14.07 -6.32 8.30
N GLY A 24 13.35 -5.19 8.31
CA GLY A 24 13.91 -3.88 8.62
C GLY A 24 14.77 -3.25 7.51
N GLU A 25 14.86 -3.87 6.33
CA GLU A 25 15.58 -3.35 5.19
C GLU A 25 14.67 -2.49 4.30
N ILE A 26 15.19 -1.37 3.82
CA ILE A 26 14.59 -0.55 2.77
C ILE A 26 15.35 -0.80 1.47
N LEU A 27 14.71 -1.44 0.50
CA LEU A 27 15.26 -1.68 -0.84
C LEU A 27 14.70 -0.67 -1.83
N GLY A 28 15.55 0.12 -2.46
CA GLY A 28 15.17 1.05 -3.52
C GLY A 28 15.25 0.41 -4.91
N LEU A 29 14.13 0.41 -5.65
CA LEU A 29 14.09 0.06 -7.07
C LEU A 29 14.21 1.34 -7.91
N THR A 30 15.23 1.42 -8.76
CA THR A 30 15.47 2.57 -9.64
C THR A 30 15.53 2.16 -11.11
N GLY A 31 15.23 3.08 -12.00
CA GLY A 31 15.25 2.84 -13.45
C GLY A 31 14.62 3.99 -14.23
N LEU A 32 14.75 3.94 -15.53
CA LEU A 32 14.10 4.89 -16.43
C LEU A 32 12.57 4.70 -16.45
N VAL A 33 11.86 5.71 -16.91
CA VAL A 33 10.41 5.60 -17.18
C VAL A 33 10.18 4.46 -18.17
N GLY A 34 9.23 3.58 -17.87
CA GLY A 34 8.95 2.39 -18.67
C GLY A 34 9.92 1.21 -18.44
N ALA A 35 10.76 1.25 -17.39
CA ALA A 35 11.67 0.14 -17.05
C ALA A 35 10.97 -1.06 -16.37
N GLY A 36 9.65 -1.06 -16.25
CA GLY A 36 8.89 -2.19 -15.69
C GLY A 36 8.85 -2.23 -14.15
N ARG A 37 9.19 -1.13 -13.46
CA ARG A 37 9.17 -1.09 -11.98
C ARG A 37 7.78 -1.31 -11.41
N THR A 38 6.83 -0.48 -11.83
CA THR A 38 5.42 -0.57 -11.43
C THR A 38 4.84 -1.94 -11.79
N GLU A 39 5.05 -2.40 -13.01
CA GLU A 39 4.54 -3.68 -13.48
C GLU A 39 5.14 -4.87 -12.71
N THR A 40 6.38 -4.74 -12.24
CA THR A 40 7.01 -5.76 -11.38
C THR A 40 6.33 -5.83 -10.02
N VAL A 41 6.12 -4.70 -9.35
CA VAL A 41 5.48 -4.70 -8.02
C VAL A 41 3.99 -5.03 -8.10
N GLU A 42 3.30 -4.66 -9.17
CA GLU A 42 1.93 -5.10 -9.45
C GLU A 42 1.84 -6.63 -9.61
N ALA A 43 2.82 -7.24 -10.30
CA ALA A 43 2.87 -8.70 -10.45
C ALA A 43 3.14 -9.39 -9.10
N VAL A 44 4.02 -8.84 -8.26
CA VAL A 44 4.25 -9.33 -6.89
C VAL A 44 2.99 -9.26 -6.04
N CYS A 45 2.16 -8.23 -6.23
CA CYS A 45 0.92 -8.03 -5.48
C CYS A 45 -0.32 -8.68 -6.11
N GLY A 46 -0.18 -9.40 -7.25
CA GLY A 46 -1.28 -10.10 -7.90
C GLY A 46 -2.28 -9.20 -8.64
N ILE A 47 -1.94 -7.94 -8.87
CA ILE A 47 -2.73 -7.02 -9.72
C ILE A 47 -2.63 -7.50 -11.17
N THR A 48 -1.44 -7.92 -11.55
CA THR A 48 -1.18 -8.58 -12.84
C THR A 48 -0.52 -9.94 -12.59
N GLN A 49 -0.58 -10.84 -13.58
CA GLN A 49 0.05 -12.15 -13.45
C GLN A 49 1.38 -12.19 -14.18
N PRO A 50 2.48 -12.66 -13.55
CA PRO A 50 3.73 -12.92 -14.24
C PRO A 50 3.61 -14.18 -15.12
N ASP A 51 4.38 -14.24 -16.20
CA ASP A 51 4.45 -15.42 -17.08
C ASP A 51 5.32 -16.52 -16.47
N SER A 52 6.34 -16.11 -15.68
CA SER A 52 7.27 -17.03 -15.01
C SER A 52 7.91 -16.38 -13.79
N GLY A 53 8.61 -17.19 -13.01
CA GLY A 53 9.29 -16.80 -11.79
C GLY A 53 8.53 -17.16 -10.53
N LYS A 54 9.09 -16.81 -9.38
CA LYS A 54 8.55 -17.19 -8.07
C LYS A 54 8.66 -16.06 -7.07
N VAL A 55 7.72 -16.03 -6.15
CA VAL A 55 7.69 -15.12 -5.01
C VAL A 55 7.78 -15.95 -3.74
N TYR A 56 8.67 -15.54 -2.83
CA TYR A 56 8.83 -16.16 -1.51
C TYR A 56 8.62 -15.14 -0.41
N LEU A 57 7.86 -15.51 0.59
CA LEU A 57 7.65 -14.73 1.80
C LEU A 57 8.12 -15.55 3.01
N GLU A 58 9.02 -14.99 3.83
CA GLU A 58 9.61 -15.68 4.99
C GLU A 58 10.18 -17.07 4.62
N GLY A 59 10.85 -17.14 3.45
CA GLY A 59 11.48 -18.35 2.92
C GLY A 59 10.53 -19.39 2.30
N LYS A 60 9.21 -19.14 2.29
CA LYS A 60 8.22 -20.04 1.72
C LYS A 60 7.70 -19.50 0.39
N GLU A 61 7.64 -20.35 -0.63
CA GLU A 61 7.01 -19.99 -1.90
C GLU A 61 5.53 -19.66 -1.69
N VAL A 62 5.11 -18.52 -2.23
CA VAL A 62 3.72 -18.04 -2.13
C VAL A 62 3.13 -17.84 -3.53
N HIS A 63 1.88 -18.25 -3.70
CA HIS A 63 1.13 -18.03 -4.91
C HIS A 63 0.14 -16.89 -4.67
N ILE A 64 0.27 -15.82 -5.45
CA ILE A 64 -0.55 -14.62 -5.36
C ILE A 64 -1.27 -14.46 -6.68
N LYS A 65 -2.58 -14.71 -6.69
CA LYS A 65 -3.41 -14.65 -7.90
C LYS A 65 -4.19 -13.35 -8.02
N GLN A 66 -4.41 -12.69 -6.90
CA GLN A 66 -5.18 -11.45 -6.80
C GLN A 66 -4.69 -10.62 -5.62
N PRO A 67 -4.98 -9.31 -5.58
CA PRO A 67 -4.49 -8.42 -4.52
C PRO A 67 -4.88 -8.84 -3.10
N SER A 68 -6.05 -9.44 -2.91
CA SER A 68 -6.47 -9.95 -1.60
C SER A 68 -5.53 -11.04 -1.06
N ASP A 69 -4.98 -11.89 -1.94
CA ASP A 69 -4.03 -12.93 -1.51
C ASP A 69 -2.72 -12.31 -0.98
N ALA A 70 -2.26 -11.20 -1.60
CA ALA A 70 -1.10 -10.45 -1.13
C ALA A 70 -1.38 -9.81 0.23
N MET A 71 -2.53 -9.13 0.37
CA MET A 71 -2.95 -8.50 1.62
C MET A 71 -3.08 -9.49 2.77
N GLU A 72 -3.68 -10.65 2.55
CA GLU A 72 -3.80 -11.73 3.54
C GLU A 72 -2.44 -12.26 4.01
N LYS A 73 -1.42 -12.20 3.15
CA LYS A 73 -0.04 -12.57 3.48
C LYS A 73 0.76 -11.42 4.11
N GLY A 74 0.18 -10.23 4.17
CA GLY A 74 0.82 -9.04 4.71
C GLY A 74 1.73 -8.31 3.72
N ILE A 75 1.55 -8.51 2.42
CA ILE A 75 2.20 -7.74 1.36
C ILE A 75 1.25 -6.63 0.92
N ILE A 76 1.60 -5.38 1.19
CA ILE A 76 0.76 -4.22 0.95
C ILE A 76 1.42 -3.31 -0.08
N LEU A 77 0.66 -2.91 -1.10
CA LEU A 77 1.10 -1.95 -2.11
C LEU A 77 0.45 -0.58 -1.88
N LEU A 78 1.28 0.45 -1.78
CA LEU A 78 0.86 1.85 -1.90
C LEU A 78 1.08 2.25 -3.37
N PRO A 79 0.00 2.53 -4.11
CA PRO A 79 0.08 2.78 -5.55
C PRO A 79 0.64 4.17 -5.86
N GLU A 80 1.13 4.34 -7.10
CA GLU A 80 1.63 5.60 -7.61
C GLU A 80 0.54 6.68 -7.68
N ASP A 81 -0.63 6.35 -8.23
CA ASP A 81 -1.78 7.29 -8.35
C ASP A 81 -2.75 7.10 -7.19
N ARG A 82 -2.48 7.80 -6.07
CA ARG A 82 -3.32 7.74 -4.88
C ARG A 82 -4.78 8.13 -5.11
N GLN A 83 -5.05 9.00 -6.11
CA GLN A 83 -6.40 9.51 -6.35
C GLN A 83 -7.27 8.52 -7.13
N LYS A 84 -6.65 7.72 -8.00
CA LYS A 84 -7.36 6.70 -8.78
C LYS A 84 -7.39 5.34 -8.09
N GLU A 85 -6.32 4.97 -7.40
CA GLU A 85 -6.09 3.62 -6.93
C GLU A 85 -5.98 3.53 -5.40
N GLY A 86 -5.49 4.60 -4.76
CA GLY A 86 -5.23 4.62 -3.32
C GLY A 86 -6.45 4.97 -2.48
N LEU A 87 -7.30 5.90 -2.93
CA LEU A 87 -8.37 6.51 -2.16
C LEU A 87 -9.71 6.54 -2.93
N ILE A 88 -10.81 6.42 -2.22
CA ILE A 88 -12.12 6.78 -2.73
C ILE A 88 -12.34 8.26 -2.38
N MET A 89 -12.09 9.14 -3.35
CA MET A 89 -11.97 10.59 -3.15
C MET A 89 -13.21 11.25 -2.55
N SER A 90 -14.41 10.72 -2.83
CA SER A 90 -15.68 11.22 -2.29
C SER A 90 -16.01 10.70 -0.87
N TRP A 91 -15.25 9.72 -0.37
CA TRP A 91 -15.48 9.14 0.94
C TRP A 91 -14.72 9.89 2.03
N GLY A 92 -15.26 9.82 3.25
CA GLY A 92 -14.59 10.31 4.45
C GLY A 92 -13.27 9.59 4.71
N LEU A 93 -12.36 10.28 5.38
CA LEU A 93 -11.01 9.78 5.68
C LEU A 93 -11.07 8.48 6.48
N GLY A 94 -11.94 8.42 7.50
CA GLY A 94 -12.10 7.25 8.35
C GLY A 94 -12.41 5.99 7.55
N ARG A 95 -13.38 6.07 6.65
CA ARG A 95 -13.76 4.94 5.79
C ARG A 95 -12.67 4.57 4.79
N ASN A 96 -11.91 5.53 4.28
CA ASN A 96 -10.76 5.23 3.43
C ASN A 96 -9.70 4.42 4.19
N VAL A 97 -9.41 4.79 5.43
CA VAL A 97 -8.41 4.11 6.27
C VAL A 97 -8.84 2.69 6.63
N THR A 98 -10.10 2.49 7.01
CA THR A 98 -10.59 1.20 7.53
C THR A 98 -11.08 0.23 6.47
N LEU A 99 -11.26 0.69 5.22
CA LEU A 99 -11.79 -0.12 4.12
C LEU A 99 -11.14 -1.51 3.96
N PRO A 100 -9.81 -1.65 4.00
CA PRO A 100 -9.16 -2.96 3.83
C PRO A 100 -9.45 -3.95 4.97
N THR A 101 -9.84 -3.43 6.13
CA THR A 101 -10.03 -4.22 7.36
C THR A 101 -11.47 -4.20 7.85
N ILE A 102 -12.40 -3.69 7.05
CA ILE A 102 -13.82 -3.51 7.43
C ILE A 102 -14.47 -4.81 7.92
N SER A 103 -14.10 -5.95 7.35
CA SER A 103 -14.59 -7.27 7.76
C SER A 103 -14.21 -7.63 9.20
N LYS A 104 -13.11 -7.07 9.74
CA LYS A 104 -12.70 -7.31 11.13
C LYS A 104 -13.65 -6.65 12.15
N TYR A 105 -14.39 -5.63 11.73
CA TYR A 105 -15.32 -4.86 12.57
C TYR A 105 -16.78 -5.23 12.32
N ALA A 106 -17.07 -6.05 11.31
CA ALA A 106 -18.40 -6.53 10.99
C ALA A 106 -18.71 -7.81 11.76
N LYS A 107 -19.49 -7.72 12.82
CA LYS A 107 -20.05 -8.88 13.54
C LYS A 107 -21.46 -9.13 13.08
N SER A 108 -21.72 -10.30 12.50
CA SER A 108 -23.07 -10.69 12.02
C SER A 108 -23.70 -9.68 11.03
N GLY A 109 -22.88 -9.03 10.20
CA GLY A 109 -23.33 -8.03 9.24
C GLY A 109 -23.55 -6.62 9.81
N ILE A 110 -23.32 -6.42 11.10
CA ILE A 110 -23.40 -5.10 11.75
C ILE A 110 -21.97 -4.62 12.02
N ASN A 111 -21.66 -3.42 11.50
CA ASN A 111 -20.35 -2.82 11.69
C ASN A 111 -20.25 -2.19 13.11
N ASP A 112 -19.18 -2.46 13.84
CA ASP A 112 -18.86 -1.74 15.08
C ASP A 112 -18.27 -0.36 14.73
N GLU A 113 -19.16 0.59 14.44
CA GLU A 113 -18.77 1.93 14.03
C GLU A 113 -17.89 2.66 15.05
N LYS A 114 -18.01 2.34 16.34
CA LYS A 114 -17.22 3.00 17.37
C LYS A 114 -15.75 2.54 17.27
N THR A 115 -15.54 1.23 17.26
CA THR A 115 -14.19 0.66 17.14
C THR A 115 -13.53 1.07 15.80
N GLU A 116 -14.29 1.11 14.70
CA GLU A 116 -13.82 1.58 13.39
C GLU A 116 -13.36 3.05 13.45
N ARG A 117 -14.19 3.94 14.03
CA ARG A 117 -13.86 5.37 14.18
C ARG A 117 -12.64 5.62 15.06
N ASP A 118 -12.54 4.91 16.17
CA ASP A 118 -11.44 5.06 17.13
C ASP A 118 -10.12 4.63 16.48
N LEU A 119 -10.10 3.54 15.71
CA LEU A 119 -8.95 3.13 14.93
C LEU A 119 -8.58 4.15 13.87
N ALA A 120 -9.55 4.61 13.08
CA ALA A 120 -9.30 5.58 12.02
C ALA A 120 -8.68 6.88 12.57
N LYS A 121 -9.21 7.39 13.68
CA LYS A 121 -8.64 8.57 14.35
C LYS A 121 -7.19 8.33 14.77
N LYS A 122 -6.94 7.23 15.48
CA LYS A 122 -5.59 6.86 15.95
C LYS A 122 -4.60 6.83 14.77
N LEU A 123 -4.95 6.16 13.66
CA LEU A 123 -4.04 6.01 12.53
C LEU A 123 -3.81 7.33 11.77
N LEU A 124 -4.83 8.17 11.65
CA LEU A 124 -4.69 9.50 11.04
C LEU A 124 -3.82 10.44 11.89
N GLU A 125 -3.92 10.34 13.21
CA GLU A 125 -3.05 11.06 14.15
C GLU A 125 -1.61 10.54 14.09
N GLU A 126 -1.41 9.23 14.01
CA GLU A 126 -0.09 8.60 13.94
C GLU A 126 0.73 9.06 12.73
N VAL A 127 0.07 9.31 11.60
CA VAL A 127 0.72 9.86 10.39
C VAL A 127 0.64 11.40 10.31
N ASP A 128 0.21 12.06 11.38
CA ASP A 128 0.07 13.54 11.43
C ASP A 128 -0.74 14.11 10.25
N THR A 129 -1.89 13.50 9.95
CA THR A 129 -2.79 13.99 8.90
C THR A 129 -3.49 15.27 9.36
N LYS A 130 -3.33 16.38 8.62
CA LYS A 130 -4.03 17.64 8.87
C LYS A 130 -5.46 17.55 8.31
N ALA A 131 -6.41 17.26 9.17
CA ALA A 131 -7.83 17.12 8.84
C ALA A 131 -8.71 17.76 9.92
N VAL A 132 -9.90 18.20 9.53
CA VAL A 132 -10.90 18.76 10.46
C VAL A 132 -11.54 17.62 11.27
N ASP A 133 -11.94 16.57 10.58
CA ASP A 133 -12.48 15.35 11.17
C ASP A 133 -12.34 14.16 10.23
N ILE A 134 -12.71 12.96 10.72
CA ILE A 134 -12.63 11.71 9.96
C ILE A 134 -13.70 11.58 8.86
N PHE A 135 -14.74 12.40 8.87
CA PHE A 135 -15.82 12.39 7.87
C PHE A 135 -15.50 13.30 6.69
N GLN A 136 -14.48 14.17 6.84
CA GLN A 136 -14.02 15.02 5.76
C GLN A 136 -13.67 14.18 4.52
N PRO A 137 -14.17 14.53 3.31
CA PRO A 137 -13.86 13.76 2.11
C PRO A 137 -12.39 13.89 1.73
N ALA A 138 -11.79 12.80 1.25
CA ALA A 138 -10.38 12.77 0.86
C ALA A 138 -10.03 13.81 -0.22
N SER A 139 -11.02 14.17 -1.08
CA SER A 139 -10.87 15.20 -2.12
C SER A 139 -10.58 16.60 -1.59
N SER A 140 -10.91 16.89 -0.33
CA SER A 140 -10.69 18.21 0.28
C SER A 140 -9.28 18.39 0.85
N LEU A 141 -8.48 17.33 0.88
CA LEU A 141 -7.11 17.37 1.41
C LEU A 141 -6.09 17.78 0.34
N SER A 142 -4.98 18.41 0.81
CA SER A 142 -3.77 18.56 -0.02
C SER A 142 -3.16 17.22 -0.42
N GLY A 143 -2.37 17.20 -1.49
CA GLY A 143 -1.71 15.99 -1.96
C GLY A 143 -0.89 15.26 -0.90
N GLY A 144 -0.15 16.01 -0.06
CA GLY A 144 0.61 15.43 1.04
C GLY A 144 -0.27 14.78 2.10
N ASN A 145 -1.38 15.41 2.49
CA ASN A 145 -2.32 14.81 3.44
C ASN A 145 -3.07 13.62 2.83
N GLN A 146 -3.41 13.65 1.54
CA GLN A 146 -3.96 12.47 0.84
C GLN A 146 -2.98 11.29 0.91
N GLN A 147 -1.69 11.52 0.69
CA GLN A 147 -0.67 10.48 0.80
C GLN A 147 -0.57 9.91 2.22
N LYS A 148 -0.65 10.77 3.25
CA LYS A 148 -0.70 10.32 4.65
C LYS A 148 -1.92 9.42 4.92
N VAL A 149 -3.08 9.72 4.33
CA VAL A 149 -4.27 8.84 4.43
C VAL A 149 -4.02 7.48 3.78
N VAL A 150 -3.32 7.42 2.64
CA VAL A 150 -2.92 6.14 2.01
C VAL A 150 -1.98 5.35 2.92
N VAL A 151 -1.03 6.00 3.58
CA VAL A 151 -0.16 5.37 4.57
C VAL A 151 -0.97 4.88 5.77
N ALA A 152 -1.87 5.69 6.34
CA ALA A 152 -2.75 5.27 7.43
C ALA A 152 -3.63 4.06 7.06
N LYS A 153 -4.12 4.01 5.80
CA LYS A 153 -4.83 2.87 5.23
C LYS A 153 -3.96 1.61 5.20
N ALA A 154 -2.68 1.72 4.86
CA ALA A 154 -1.76 0.60 4.94
C ALA A 154 -1.53 0.14 6.38
N LEU A 155 -1.31 1.08 7.31
CA LEU A 155 -1.12 0.81 8.75
C LEU A 155 -2.34 0.14 9.41
N SER A 156 -3.54 0.24 8.84
CA SER A 156 -4.73 -0.47 9.35
C SER A 156 -4.62 -2.00 9.19
N GLN A 157 -3.68 -2.48 8.39
CA GLN A 157 -3.50 -3.88 8.02
C GLN A 157 -2.32 -4.51 8.78
N GLU A 158 -2.28 -5.83 8.84
CA GLU A 158 -1.11 -6.56 9.35
C GLU A 158 -0.06 -6.65 8.24
N MET A 159 0.97 -5.81 8.34
CA MET A 159 1.99 -5.68 7.31
C MET A 159 3.26 -6.45 7.66
N LYS A 160 3.80 -7.19 6.69
CA LYS A 160 5.14 -7.78 6.72
C LYS A 160 6.07 -7.10 5.72
N VAL A 161 5.52 -6.75 4.55
CA VAL A 161 6.22 -6.08 3.47
C VAL A 161 5.35 -4.93 2.97
N VAL A 162 5.91 -3.74 2.90
CA VAL A 162 5.27 -2.58 2.29
C VAL A 162 6.01 -2.22 1.02
N ILE A 163 5.29 -2.18 -0.07
CA ILE A 163 5.78 -1.74 -1.37
C ILE A 163 5.21 -0.35 -1.63
N MET A 164 6.07 0.61 -1.95
CA MET A 164 5.66 1.98 -2.21
C MET A 164 6.09 2.38 -3.62
N ASP A 165 5.13 2.56 -4.52
CA ASP A 165 5.41 3.03 -5.87
C ASP A 165 5.31 4.54 -5.93
N GLU A 166 6.45 5.21 -6.15
CA GLU A 166 6.60 6.66 -6.20
C GLU A 166 5.84 7.44 -5.09
N PRO A 167 6.04 7.10 -3.80
CA PRO A 167 5.18 7.57 -2.69
C PRO A 167 5.17 9.09 -2.50
N THR A 168 6.06 9.82 -3.15
CA THR A 168 6.14 11.29 -3.07
C THR A 168 5.77 11.99 -4.37
N LYS A 169 5.19 11.28 -5.33
CA LYS A 169 4.73 11.87 -6.60
C LYS A 169 3.59 12.85 -6.37
N GLY A 170 3.71 14.04 -6.96
CA GLY A 170 2.69 15.09 -6.82
C GLY A 170 2.51 15.61 -5.39
N VAL A 171 3.57 15.54 -4.58
CA VAL A 171 3.60 16.04 -3.21
C VAL A 171 4.60 17.20 -3.12
N ASP A 172 4.27 18.25 -2.37
CA ASP A 172 5.17 19.39 -2.14
C ASP A 172 6.41 18.98 -1.30
N VAL A 173 7.45 19.84 -1.35
CA VAL A 173 8.76 19.53 -0.74
C VAL A 173 8.67 19.30 0.78
N GLY A 174 7.82 20.07 1.47
CA GLY A 174 7.64 19.93 2.92
C GLY A 174 7.00 18.58 3.28
N ALA A 175 5.91 18.23 2.59
CA ALA A 175 5.22 16.98 2.81
C ALA A 175 6.06 15.75 2.38
N LYS A 176 7.01 15.87 1.43
CA LYS A 176 7.93 14.76 1.12
C LYS A 176 8.78 14.37 2.32
N ALA A 177 9.34 15.34 3.03
CA ALA A 177 10.15 15.08 4.22
C ALA A 177 9.33 14.37 5.31
N GLU A 178 8.06 14.78 5.49
CA GLU A 178 7.14 14.13 6.43
C GLU A 178 6.84 12.67 6.04
N ILE A 179 6.63 12.39 4.75
CA ILE A 179 6.39 11.03 4.25
C ILE A 179 7.63 10.16 4.46
N TYR A 180 8.83 10.67 4.16
CA TYR A 180 10.08 9.93 4.40
C TYR A 180 10.33 9.65 5.89
N ALA A 181 9.87 10.51 6.79
CA ALA A 181 10.00 10.28 8.23
C ALA A 181 9.06 9.18 8.75
N ILE A 182 7.96 8.89 8.04
CA ILE A 182 7.03 7.79 8.38
C ILE A 182 7.56 6.44 7.87
N MET A 183 8.39 6.44 6.82
CA MET A 183 9.01 5.23 6.23
C MET A 183 10.15 4.72 7.09
#